data_1bf48eb6753228c3e79eced315261765
#
_entry.id   1bf48eb6753228c3e79eced315261765
#
_cell.length_a   1.000
_cell.length_b   1.000
_cell.length_c   1.000
_cell.angle_alpha   90.00
_cell.angle_beta   90.00
_cell.angle_gamma   90.00
#
_symmetry.space_group_name_H-M   'P 1'
#
loop_
_entity.id
_entity.type
_entity.pdbx_description
1 polymer ?
#
loop_
_entity_poly.entity_id
_entity_poly.type
_entity_poly.pdbx_seq_one_letter_code
_entity_poly.pdbx_strand_id
1 'polypeptide(L)'
;MGIIQDIYGYIKSGETQNRNLGLEIEHFVVDPDGFPIRFDEITSLISKVGREIKAEIIYAQGHPVGYVNEDYSISLEPSCQFEISISPYPDLSVIERIYREFRSLWEPVLYEHGYRFATKGLLPLIESGAICPDDLPLSPKKRYQYMDAYFRKSGKYGKYMMRASASAQVSVDYGSEADLVRKMRVLQIISPILMIMMENKTDENATLPGVSGKTHLLRTQIWDDLDPVRTGFFPGSFDADFGYMKVADVVYHTPLILLTDNGTTVDVGNKTAEDLVKEKMIPAEETDEIRRKKLVEHFLSMGFFHFRIKNYIEIRIADSVPIEKALGYAALLKGIVYSENSLKTLEKELADIDDVSKIQDAVQKIEREGMRAVVYHNLAADQWVSCLVELAKAGLPDHERAYLNNV
;
A
#
# COMPACT_ATOMS: atom_id res chain seq x y z
N MET A 1 -12.52 -28.08 4.87
CA MET A 1 -12.52 -26.83 5.67
C MET A 1 -13.13 -25.75 4.81
N GLY A 2 -13.99 -24.88 5.35
CA GLY A 2 -14.61 -23.82 4.55
C GLY A 2 -13.64 -22.66 4.28
N ILE A 3 -13.97 -21.83 3.29
CA ILE A 3 -13.14 -20.70 2.83
C ILE A 3 -12.63 -19.79 3.98
N ILE A 4 -13.45 -19.53 4.98
CA ILE A 4 -13.03 -18.73 6.15
C ILE A 4 -11.84 -19.37 6.92
N GLN A 5 -11.83 -20.71 7.00
CA GLN A 5 -10.73 -21.45 7.63
C GLN A 5 -9.48 -21.44 6.75
N ASP A 6 -9.66 -21.39 5.44
CA ASP A 6 -8.53 -21.26 4.50
C ASP A 6 -7.90 -19.86 4.61
N ILE A 7 -8.71 -18.81 4.77
CA ILE A 7 -8.23 -17.43 5.03
C ILE A 7 -7.48 -17.39 6.38
N TYR A 8 -8.07 -17.95 7.44
CA TYR A 8 -7.41 -18.07 8.75
C TYR A 8 -6.06 -18.80 8.65
N GLY A 9 -6.04 -19.95 7.98
CA GLY A 9 -4.83 -20.75 7.79
C GLY A 9 -3.75 -20.02 7.02
N TYR A 10 -4.12 -19.26 5.97
CA TYR A 10 -3.21 -18.44 5.21
C TYR A 10 -2.58 -17.32 6.06
N ILE A 11 -3.38 -16.59 6.84
CA ILE A 11 -2.86 -15.56 7.73
C ILE A 11 -1.90 -16.21 8.74
N LYS A 12 -2.33 -17.28 9.43
CA LYS A 12 -1.48 -17.99 10.40
C LYS A 12 -0.17 -18.51 9.81
N SER A 13 -0.16 -18.88 8.52
CA SER A 13 1.06 -19.34 7.86
C SER A 13 2.17 -18.29 7.72
N GLY A 14 1.83 -17.01 8.02
CA GLY A 14 2.79 -15.91 8.04
C GLY A 14 3.63 -15.82 9.33
N GLU A 15 3.34 -16.63 10.34
CA GLU A 15 4.16 -16.64 11.56
C GLU A 15 5.62 -17.00 11.28
N THR A 16 6.52 -16.04 11.54
CA THR A 16 7.96 -16.22 11.30
C THR A 16 8.81 -15.37 12.24
N GLN A 17 10.05 -15.78 12.45
CA GLN A 17 11.05 -15.03 13.23
C GLN A 17 12.07 -14.32 12.34
N ASN A 18 11.87 -14.31 11.02
CA ASN A 18 12.86 -13.79 10.05
C ASN A 18 13.02 -12.27 10.12
N ARG A 19 11.99 -11.53 10.52
CA ARG A 19 12.00 -10.05 10.62
C ARG A 19 12.34 -9.37 9.30
N ASN A 20 11.81 -9.91 8.20
CA ASN A 20 12.02 -9.36 6.89
C ASN A 20 11.17 -8.09 6.68
N LEU A 21 11.63 -7.26 5.73
CA LEU A 21 10.90 -6.13 5.19
C LEU A 21 10.75 -6.31 3.68
N GLY A 22 9.54 -6.13 3.17
CA GLY A 22 9.29 -5.90 1.76
C GLY A 22 9.12 -4.40 1.51
N LEU A 23 9.55 -3.93 0.34
CA LEU A 23 9.38 -2.54 -0.08
C LEU A 23 8.80 -2.50 -1.48
N GLU A 24 7.67 -1.78 -1.63
CA GLU A 24 7.05 -1.50 -2.92
C GLU A 24 7.10 0.01 -3.17
N ILE A 25 7.44 0.43 -4.38
CA ILE A 25 7.43 1.84 -4.78
C ILE A 25 6.75 1.97 -6.14
N GLU A 26 5.66 2.71 -6.17
CA GLU A 26 4.99 3.11 -7.41
C GLU A 26 5.63 4.38 -7.96
N HIS A 27 5.87 4.43 -9.25
CA HIS A 27 6.43 5.58 -9.95
C HIS A 27 5.46 6.07 -11.01
N PHE A 28 5.37 7.36 -11.20
CA PHE A 28 4.91 7.90 -12.48
C PHE A 28 6.09 7.87 -13.47
N VAL A 29 5.82 7.41 -14.69
CA VAL A 29 6.76 7.53 -15.80
C VAL A 29 6.28 8.67 -16.66
N VAL A 30 7.02 9.79 -16.66
CA VAL A 30 6.56 11.04 -17.27
C VAL A 30 7.57 11.60 -18.27
N ASP A 31 7.05 12.32 -19.27
CA ASP A 31 7.83 13.11 -20.18
C ASP A 31 8.35 14.41 -19.53
N PRO A 32 9.11 15.27 -20.24
CA PRO A 32 9.60 16.55 -19.70
C PRO A 32 8.49 17.51 -19.26
N ASP A 33 7.32 17.45 -19.88
CA ASP A 33 6.16 18.30 -19.57
C ASP A 33 5.29 17.71 -18.43
N GLY A 34 5.62 16.51 -17.96
CA GLY A 34 4.95 15.82 -16.86
C GLY A 34 3.79 14.92 -17.27
N PHE A 35 3.57 14.70 -18.57
CA PHE A 35 2.53 13.76 -19.04
C PHE A 35 2.98 12.31 -18.86
N PRO A 36 2.09 11.42 -18.36
CA PRO A 36 2.42 10.01 -18.20
C PRO A 36 2.66 9.31 -19.53
N ILE A 37 3.57 8.33 -19.51
CA ILE A 37 3.84 7.44 -20.64
C ILE A 37 2.57 6.69 -21.06
N ARG A 38 2.45 6.43 -22.36
CA ARG A 38 1.32 5.68 -22.92
C ARG A 38 1.46 4.18 -22.64
N PHE A 39 0.32 3.50 -22.55
CA PHE A 39 0.27 2.07 -22.26
C PHE A 39 1.02 1.21 -23.27
N ASP A 40 0.83 1.47 -24.57
CA ASP A 40 1.50 0.73 -25.65
C ASP A 40 3.02 0.89 -25.61
N GLU A 41 3.49 2.06 -25.24
CA GLU A 41 4.92 2.36 -25.10
C GLU A 41 5.54 1.66 -23.92
N ILE A 42 4.98 1.83 -22.71
CA ILE A 42 5.54 1.21 -21.49
C ILE A 42 5.51 -0.32 -21.57
N THR A 43 4.47 -0.92 -22.14
CA THR A 43 4.39 -2.37 -22.31
C THR A 43 5.45 -2.91 -23.28
N SER A 44 5.76 -2.13 -24.33
CA SER A 44 6.85 -2.44 -25.25
C SER A 44 8.21 -2.44 -24.53
N LEU A 45 8.46 -1.42 -23.68
CA LEU A 45 9.68 -1.30 -22.90
C LEU A 45 9.78 -2.44 -21.86
N ILE A 46 8.70 -2.78 -21.16
CA ILE A 46 8.65 -3.92 -20.23
C ILE A 46 9.03 -5.21 -20.94
N SER A 47 8.48 -5.46 -22.13
CA SER A 47 8.80 -6.65 -22.92
C SER A 47 10.27 -6.69 -23.35
N LYS A 48 10.82 -5.54 -23.80
CA LYS A 48 12.23 -5.42 -24.21
C LYS A 48 13.16 -5.71 -23.02
N VAL A 49 13.01 -4.96 -21.94
CA VAL A 49 13.87 -5.07 -20.75
C VAL A 49 13.75 -6.46 -20.11
N GLY A 50 12.52 -6.94 -19.89
CA GLY A 50 12.32 -8.25 -19.25
C GLY A 50 12.95 -9.40 -20.04
N ARG A 51 12.93 -9.37 -21.38
CA ARG A 51 13.61 -10.37 -22.21
C ARG A 51 15.14 -10.24 -22.12
N GLU A 52 15.66 -9.03 -22.08
CA GLU A 52 17.10 -8.76 -22.00
C GLU A 52 17.68 -9.34 -20.71
N ILE A 53 17.00 -9.17 -19.58
CA ILE A 53 17.41 -9.73 -18.28
C ILE A 53 16.93 -11.17 -18.05
N LYS A 54 16.24 -11.79 -19.03
CA LYS A 54 15.66 -13.15 -18.96
C LYS A 54 14.67 -13.34 -17.81
N ALA A 55 13.93 -12.27 -17.45
CA ALA A 55 12.86 -12.33 -16.46
C ALA A 55 11.61 -13.04 -17.03
N GLU A 56 10.77 -13.56 -16.14
CA GLU A 56 9.46 -14.10 -16.50
C GLU A 56 8.47 -12.96 -16.76
N ILE A 57 8.02 -12.82 -18.02
CA ILE A 57 7.10 -11.76 -18.42
C ILE A 57 5.67 -12.09 -17.96
N ILE A 58 5.04 -11.14 -17.27
CA ILE A 58 3.63 -11.22 -16.86
C ILE A 58 2.77 -10.63 -17.96
N TYR A 59 1.76 -11.39 -18.40
CA TYR A 59 0.81 -10.96 -19.42
C TYR A 59 -0.58 -10.75 -18.84
N ALA A 60 -1.25 -9.69 -19.27
CA ALA A 60 -2.69 -9.47 -19.08
C ALA A 60 -3.34 -9.13 -20.41
N GLN A 61 -4.34 -9.92 -20.82
CA GLN A 61 -5.06 -9.76 -22.10
C GLN A 61 -4.12 -9.65 -23.32
N GLY A 62 -3.04 -10.44 -23.33
CA GLY A 62 -2.05 -10.45 -24.40
C GLY A 62 -1.00 -9.33 -24.34
N HIS A 63 -1.11 -8.40 -23.43
CA HIS A 63 -0.13 -7.33 -23.23
C HIS A 63 0.88 -7.67 -22.13
N PRO A 64 2.18 -7.40 -22.30
CA PRO A 64 3.18 -7.54 -21.25
C PRO A 64 3.01 -6.40 -20.25
N VAL A 65 2.52 -6.71 -19.05
CA VAL A 65 2.16 -5.73 -18.01
C VAL A 65 3.10 -5.74 -16.81
N GLY A 66 4.17 -6.51 -16.87
CA GLY A 66 5.17 -6.63 -15.83
C GLY A 66 6.12 -7.79 -16.10
N TYR A 67 7.02 -8.03 -15.17
CA TYR A 67 7.88 -9.21 -15.14
C TYR A 67 8.30 -9.53 -13.70
N VAL A 68 8.78 -10.75 -13.48
CA VAL A 68 9.33 -11.22 -12.21
C VAL A 68 10.75 -11.75 -12.43
N ASN A 69 11.66 -11.45 -11.51
CA ASN A 69 12.95 -12.09 -11.36
C ASN A 69 13.13 -12.58 -9.90
N GLU A 70 14.33 -12.98 -9.50
CA GLU A 70 14.61 -13.51 -8.16
C GLU A 70 14.43 -12.45 -7.05
N ASP A 71 14.77 -11.19 -7.33
CA ASP A 71 14.87 -10.12 -6.33
C ASP A 71 13.64 -9.22 -6.29
N TYR A 72 12.92 -9.06 -7.40
CA TYR A 72 11.77 -8.14 -7.48
C TYR A 72 10.81 -8.49 -8.61
N SER A 73 9.63 -7.93 -8.52
CA SER A 73 8.66 -7.87 -9.62
C SER A 73 8.39 -6.45 -10.06
N ILE A 74 8.04 -6.29 -11.34
CA ILE A 74 7.50 -5.05 -11.90
C ILE A 74 6.04 -5.28 -12.26
N SER A 75 5.18 -4.31 -11.95
CA SER A 75 3.80 -4.31 -12.41
C SER A 75 3.35 -2.93 -12.89
N LEU A 76 2.34 -2.91 -13.77
CA LEU A 76 1.63 -1.69 -14.13
C LEU A 76 0.35 -1.57 -13.33
N GLU A 77 0.21 -0.45 -12.67
CA GLU A 77 -0.97 -0.04 -11.95
C GLU A 77 -2.05 0.59 -12.87
N PRO A 78 -3.25 1.01 -12.39
CA PRO A 78 -4.40 1.31 -13.25
C PRO A 78 -4.16 2.30 -14.39
N SER A 79 -3.34 3.31 -14.21
CA SER A 79 -3.02 4.30 -15.25
C SER A 79 -1.53 4.31 -15.60
N CYS A 80 -0.95 3.12 -15.69
CA CYS A 80 0.47 2.90 -16.02
C CYS A 80 1.46 3.43 -14.97
N GLN A 81 1.04 3.66 -13.72
CA GLN A 81 1.98 3.80 -12.63
C GLN A 81 2.85 2.53 -12.60
N PHE A 82 4.15 2.74 -12.52
CA PHE A 82 5.15 1.68 -12.65
C PHE A 82 5.62 1.26 -11.25
N GLU A 83 5.18 0.12 -10.80
CA GLU A 83 5.50 -0.41 -9.49
C GLU A 83 6.69 -1.37 -9.54
N ILE A 84 7.62 -1.19 -8.61
CA ILE A 84 8.59 -2.21 -8.23
C ILE A 84 8.21 -2.75 -6.86
N SER A 85 8.08 -4.08 -6.75
CA SER A 85 7.88 -4.81 -5.49
C SER A 85 9.11 -5.64 -5.21
N ILE A 86 9.94 -5.21 -4.25
CA ILE A 86 11.19 -5.88 -3.87
C ILE A 86 10.87 -7.03 -2.91
N SER A 87 11.46 -8.18 -3.15
CA SER A 87 11.36 -9.36 -2.28
C SER A 87 11.75 -9.02 -0.84
N PRO A 88 11.19 -9.72 0.17
CA PRO A 88 11.44 -9.37 1.56
C PRO A 88 12.84 -9.79 2.01
N TYR A 89 13.59 -8.84 2.60
CA TYR A 89 14.93 -9.04 3.15
C TYR A 89 15.03 -8.49 4.57
N PRO A 90 15.87 -9.08 5.44
CA PRO A 90 16.10 -8.57 6.78
C PRO A 90 17.03 -7.36 6.83
N ASP A 91 17.82 -7.09 5.79
CA ASP A 91 18.81 -6.02 5.72
C ASP A 91 18.42 -4.98 4.66
N LEU A 92 18.29 -3.72 5.07
CA LEU A 92 17.91 -2.61 4.20
C LEU A 92 18.94 -2.31 3.11
N SER A 93 20.21 -2.61 3.34
CA SER A 93 21.26 -2.42 2.32
C SER A 93 21.06 -3.34 1.10
N VAL A 94 20.46 -4.52 1.29
CA VAL A 94 20.08 -5.41 0.20
C VAL A 94 18.96 -4.80 -0.62
N ILE A 95 17.93 -4.28 0.05
CA ILE A 95 16.78 -3.60 -0.59
C ILE A 95 17.27 -2.37 -1.38
N GLU A 96 18.16 -1.55 -0.78
CA GLU A 96 18.78 -0.41 -1.44
C GLU A 96 19.54 -0.82 -2.69
N ARG A 97 20.39 -1.84 -2.60
CA ARG A 97 21.17 -2.35 -3.74
C ARG A 97 20.26 -2.78 -4.89
N ILE A 98 19.24 -3.58 -4.61
CA ILE A 98 18.28 -4.07 -5.61
C ILE A 98 17.57 -2.88 -6.30
N TYR A 99 17.10 -1.91 -5.53
CA TYR A 99 16.45 -0.72 -6.11
C TYR A 99 17.41 0.09 -6.98
N ARG A 100 18.68 0.27 -6.57
CA ARG A 100 19.68 1.00 -7.38
C ARG A 100 20.02 0.24 -8.67
N GLU A 101 20.09 -1.07 -8.63
CA GLU A 101 20.27 -1.92 -9.83
C GLU A 101 19.06 -1.77 -10.77
N PHE A 102 17.85 -1.82 -10.24
CA PHE A 102 16.63 -1.54 -11.01
C PHE A 102 16.67 -0.16 -11.68
N ARG A 103 17.03 0.89 -10.96
CA ARG A 103 17.13 2.25 -11.52
C ARG A 103 18.20 2.33 -12.61
N SER A 104 19.35 1.72 -12.37
CA SER A 104 20.45 1.69 -13.34
C SER A 104 20.09 0.97 -14.64
N LEU A 105 19.19 -0.01 -14.56
CA LEU A 105 18.65 -0.72 -15.72
C LEU A 105 17.62 0.13 -16.48
N TRP A 106 16.68 0.76 -15.75
CA TRP A 106 15.52 1.40 -16.37
C TRP A 106 15.72 2.86 -16.76
N GLU A 107 16.49 3.63 -16.03
CA GLU A 107 16.70 5.06 -16.32
C GLU A 107 17.27 5.34 -17.72
N PRO A 108 18.30 4.62 -18.20
CA PRO A 108 18.80 4.80 -19.55
C PRO A 108 17.72 4.51 -20.62
N VAL A 109 16.95 3.43 -20.41
CA VAL A 109 15.87 3.03 -21.33
C VAL A 109 14.78 4.10 -21.41
N LEU A 110 14.34 4.62 -20.27
CA LEU A 110 13.34 5.68 -20.24
C LEU A 110 13.87 6.97 -20.85
N TYR A 111 15.11 7.34 -20.54
CA TYR A 111 15.73 8.55 -21.07
C TYR A 111 15.86 8.53 -22.60
N GLU A 112 16.24 7.39 -23.20
CA GLU A 112 16.29 7.21 -24.66
C GLU A 112 14.92 7.45 -25.33
N HIS A 113 13.81 7.20 -24.60
CA HIS A 113 12.45 7.39 -25.08
C HIS A 113 11.83 8.72 -24.62
N GLY A 114 12.61 9.60 -23.99
CA GLY A 114 12.15 10.91 -23.54
C GLY A 114 11.37 10.91 -22.23
N TYR A 115 11.49 9.85 -21.41
CA TYR A 115 10.76 9.70 -20.15
C TYR A 115 11.71 9.64 -18.96
N ARG A 116 11.13 9.82 -17.78
CA ARG A 116 11.81 9.68 -16.48
C ARG A 116 10.86 9.17 -15.42
N PHE A 117 11.39 8.56 -14.36
CA PHE A 117 10.63 8.29 -13.16
C PHE A 117 10.37 9.56 -12.33
N ALA A 118 9.14 9.64 -11.78
CA ALA A 118 8.77 10.62 -10.78
C ALA A 118 8.06 9.93 -9.62
N THR A 119 8.44 10.30 -8.39
CA THR A 119 7.82 9.82 -7.15
C THR A 119 7.08 10.97 -6.49
N LYS A 120 5.75 10.86 -6.44
CA LYS A 120 4.82 11.82 -5.82
C LYS A 120 3.60 11.07 -5.32
N GLY A 121 2.93 11.58 -4.30
CA GLY A 121 1.65 11.02 -3.83
C GLY A 121 0.54 11.16 -4.87
N LEU A 122 0.55 12.29 -5.59
CA LEU A 122 -0.33 12.54 -6.73
C LEU A 122 0.49 12.95 -7.96
N LEU A 123 -0.02 12.63 -9.15
CA LEU A 123 0.56 13.11 -10.40
C LEU A 123 0.53 14.65 -10.42
N PRO A 124 1.68 15.34 -10.61
CA PRO A 124 1.75 16.80 -10.50
C PRO A 124 0.76 17.58 -11.35
N LEU A 125 0.51 17.12 -12.59
CA LEU A 125 -0.47 17.75 -13.48
C LEU A 125 -1.92 17.64 -12.97
N ILE A 126 -2.24 16.57 -12.25
CA ILE A 126 -3.55 16.39 -11.60
C ILE A 126 -3.63 17.20 -10.31
N GLU A 127 -2.55 17.21 -9.50
CA GLU A 127 -2.47 17.97 -8.26
C GLU A 127 -2.66 19.48 -8.53
N SER A 128 -2.03 20.00 -9.59
CA SER A 128 -2.17 21.40 -10.00
C SER A 128 -3.49 21.73 -10.71
N GLY A 129 -4.28 20.72 -11.08
CA GLY A 129 -5.50 20.89 -11.88
C GLY A 129 -5.27 21.21 -13.36
N ALA A 130 -4.03 21.04 -13.85
CA ALA A 130 -3.70 21.27 -15.26
C ALA A 130 -4.38 20.28 -16.21
N ILE A 131 -4.61 19.04 -15.76
CA ILE A 131 -5.40 18.02 -16.45
C ILE A 131 -6.40 17.38 -15.48
N CYS A 132 -7.46 16.76 -16.03
CA CYS A 132 -8.39 15.97 -15.24
C CYS A 132 -7.96 14.49 -15.20
N PRO A 133 -8.26 13.73 -14.13
CA PRO A 133 -8.02 12.27 -14.13
C PRO A 133 -8.69 11.53 -15.30
N ASP A 134 -9.80 12.05 -15.82
CA ASP A 134 -10.50 11.46 -16.96
C ASP A 134 -9.72 11.61 -18.29
N ASP A 135 -8.75 12.50 -18.37
CA ASP A 135 -7.86 12.66 -19.54
C ASP A 135 -6.83 11.52 -19.61
N LEU A 136 -6.64 10.77 -18.51
CA LEU A 136 -5.71 9.66 -18.45
C LEU A 136 -6.40 8.32 -18.72
N PRO A 137 -5.88 7.54 -19.68
CA PRO A 137 -6.45 6.24 -20.00
C PRO A 137 -6.19 5.23 -18.87
N LEU A 138 -7.08 4.26 -18.73
CA LEU A 138 -6.83 3.08 -17.90
C LEU A 138 -6.07 2.01 -18.70
N SER A 139 -5.21 1.29 -18.02
CA SER A 139 -4.67 0.02 -18.47
C SER A 139 -5.82 -0.94 -18.83
N PRO A 140 -5.71 -1.72 -19.92
CA PRO A 140 -6.81 -2.56 -20.40
C PRO A 140 -7.12 -3.78 -19.51
N LYS A 141 -6.46 -3.94 -18.35
CA LYS A 141 -6.77 -5.02 -17.42
C LYS A 141 -8.25 -4.97 -16.99
N LYS A 142 -9.02 -6.06 -17.18
CA LYS A 142 -10.44 -6.14 -16.79
C LYS A 142 -10.67 -5.75 -15.34
N ARG A 143 -9.77 -6.15 -14.45
CA ARG A 143 -9.81 -5.77 -13.03
C ARG A 143 -9.97 -4.27 -12.86
N TYR A 144 -9.17 -3.46 -13.57
CA TYR A 144 -9.20 -2.00 -13.44
C TYR A 144 -10.44 -1.38 -14.07
N GLN A 145 -11.00 -1.99 -15.12
CA GLN A 145 -12.27 -1.54 -15.70
C GLN A 145 -13.43 -1.69 -14.69
N TYR A 146 -13.52 -2.83 -13.99
CA TYR A 146 -14.53 -3.05 -12.95
C TYR A 146 -14.31 -2.13 -11.74
N MET A 147 -13.07 -1.98 -11.29
CA MET A 147 -12.73 -1.09 -10.18
C MET A 147 -13.06 0.37 -10.49
N ASP A 148 -12.69 0.88 -11.68
CA ASP A 148 -13.02 2.25 -12.09
C ASP A 148 -14.53 2.48 -12.17
N ALA A 149 -15.27 1.55 -12.78
CA ALA A 149 -16.72 1.63 -12.87
C ALA A 149 -17.39 1.64 -11.48
N TYR A 150 -16.84 0.90 -10.53
CA TYR A 150 -17.31 0.86 -9.16
C TYR A 150 -16.95 2.16 -8.41
N PHE A 151 -15.69 2.54 -8.36
CA PHE A 151 -15.23 3.69 -7.56
C PHE A 151 -15.70 5.04 -8.09
N ARG A 152 -16.11 5.15 -9.34
CA ARG A 152 -16.83 6.32 -9.85
C ARG A 152 -18.20 6.55 -9.22
N LYS A 153 -18.77 5.51 -8.57
CA LYS A 153 -20.10 5.55 -7.96
C LYS A 153 -20.04 5.58 -6.43
N SER A 154 -19.02 4.97 -5.83
CA SER A 154 -18.91 4.84 -4.38
C SER A 154 -18.32 6.08 -3.69
N GLY A 155 -17.44 6.83 -4.36
CA GLY A 155 -16.79 8.03 -3.83
C GLY A 155 -16.60 9.12 -4.88
N LYS A 156 -16.27 10.34 -4.41
CA LYS A 156 -16.03 11.51 -5.28
C LYS A 156 -14.69 11.40 -6.01
N TYR A 157 -13.69 10.79 -5.34
CA TYR A 157 -12.31 10.80 -5.80
C TYR A 157 -11.85 9.47 -6.41
N GLY A 158 -12.79 8.56 -6.74
CA GLY A 158 -12.46 7.26 -7.34
C GLY A 158 -11.56 7.35 -8.56
N LYS A 159 -11.81 8.30 -9.46
CA LYS A 159 -10.98 8.55 -10.64
C LYS A 159 -9.58 9.08 -10.30
N TYR A 160 -9.42 9.84 -9.20
CA TYR A 160 -8.12 10.31 -8.72
C TYR A 160 -7.30 9.13 -8.18
N MET A 161 -7.91 8.28 -7.35
CA MET A 161 -7.26 7.06 -6.87
C MET A 161 -6.77 6.19 -8.01
N MET A 162 -7.65 5.89 -8.97
CA MET A 162 -7.35 4.99 -10.08
C MET A 162 -6.28 5.51 -11.04
N ARG A 163 -6.15 6.83 -11.21
CA ARG A 163 -5.33 7.39 -12.29
C ARG A 163 -4.19 8.28 -11.83
N ALA A 164 -4.27 8.80 -10.63
CA ALA A 164 -3.40 9.91 -10.24
C ALA A 164 -2.62 9.65 -8.94
N SER A 165 -2.91 8.59 -8.19
CA SER A 165 -2.22 8.31 -6.93
C SER A 165 -1.09 7.30 -7.11
N ALA A 166 -0.02 7.47 -6.29
CA ALA A 166 1.07 6.52 -6.18
C ALA A 166 1.59 6.47 -4.73
N SER A 167 2.05 5.30 -4.30
CA SER A 167 2.46 5.02 -2.92
C SER A 167 3.84 4.38 -2.82
N ALA A 168 4.40 4.45 -1.60
CA ALA A 168 5.44 3.55 -1.12
C ALA A 168 4.83 2.66 -0.02
N GLN A 169 4.98 1.36 -0.14
CA GLN A 169 4.40 0.40 0.79
C GLN A 169 5.50 -0.42 1.44
N VAL A 170 5.35 -0.68 2.75
CA VAL A 170 6.29 -1.49 3.50
C VAL A 170 5.56 -2.68 4.09
N SER A 171 6.09 -3.88 3.86
CA SER A 171 5.57 -5.11 4.45
C SER A 171 6.46 -5.57 5.59
N VAL A 172 5.85 -5.98 6.71
CA VAL A 172 6.54 -6.47 7.90
C VAL A 172 6.00 -7.81 8.35
N ASP A 173 6.88 -8.68 8.83
CA ASP A 173 6.54 -9.98 9.37
C ASP A 173 5.91 -9.88 10.78
N TYR A 174 5.22 -10.95 11.20
CA TYR A 174 4.80 -11.18 12.59
C TYR A 174 5.15 -12.59 13.04
N GLY A 175 5.49 -12.72 14.33
CA GLY A 175 5.97 -13.96 14.92
C GLY A 175 4.88 -14.82 15.56
N SER A 176 3.70 -14.26 15.79
CA SER A 176 2.54 -14.93 16.39
C SER A 176 1.28 -14.07 16.25
N GLU A 177 0.11 -14.63 16.56
CA GLU A 177 -1.15 -13.87 16.61
C GLU A 177 -1.07 -12.68 17.58
N ALA A 178 -0.50 -12.89 18.77
CA ALA A 178 -0.32 -11.81 19.76
C ALA A 178 0.60 -10.70 19.23
N ASP A 179 1.66 -11.06 18.50
CA ASP A 179 2.58 -10.10 17.88
C ASP A 179 1.89 -9.31 16.74
N LEU A 180 1.08 -9.98 15.91
CA LEU A 180 0.24 -9.31 14.91
C LEU A 180 -0.68 -8.27 15.55
N VAL A 181 -1.41 -8.65 16.60
CA VAL A 181 -2.35 -7.75 17.30
C VAL A 181 -1.64 -6.51 17.84
N ARG A 182 -0.50 -6.70 18.50
CA ARG A 182 0.31 -5.61 19.05
C ARG A 182 0.80 -4.66 17.96
N LYS A 183 1.41 -5.21 16.91
CA LYS A 183 1.91 -4.45 15.76
C LYS A 183 0.80 -3.67 15.07
N MET A 184 -0.33 -4.31 14.80
CA MET A 184 -1.48 -3.66 14.17
C MET A 184 -1.99 -2.47 14.98
N ARG A 185 -2.15 -2.62 16.30
CA ARG A 185 -2.61 -1.51 17.16
C ARG A 185 -1.64 -0.34 17.16
N VAL A 186 -0.35 -0.61 17.42
CA VAL A 186 0.67 0.46 17.43
C VAL A 186 0.76 1.15 16.08
N LEU A 187 0.84 0.39 14.98
CA LEU A 187 0.94 0.94 13.63
C LEU A 187 -0.25 1.82 13.28
N GLN A 188 -1.48 1.42 13.63
CA GLN A 188 -2.66 2.24 13.38
C GLN A 188 -2.65 3.53 14.21
N ILE A 189 -2.27 3.47 15.49
CA ILE A 189 -2.21 4.65 16.35
C ILE A 189 -1.20 5.68 15.84
N ILE A 190 0.00 5.24 15.44
CA ILE A 190 1.04 6.16 14.95
C ILE A 190 0.84 6.56 13.48
N SER A 191 -0.12 5.96 12.77
CA SER A 191 -0.29 6.19 11.32
C SER A 191 -0.52 7.63 10.91
N PRO A 192 -1.24 8.51 11.64
CA PRO A 192 -1.37 9.91 11.25
C PRO A 192 -0.03 10.63 11.18
N ILE A 193 0.88 10.30 12.10
CA ILE A 193 2.24 10.84 12.13
C ILE A 193 3.05 10.31 10.93
N LEU A 194 2.94 9.01 10.65
CA LEU A 194 3.59 8.39 9.50
C LEU A 194 3.08 8.96 8.17
N MET A 195 1.77 9.20 8.04
CA MET A 195 1.15 9.78 6.85
C MET A 195 1.74 11.15 6.53
N ILE A 196 1.78 12.06 7.51
CA ILE A 196 2.32 13.43 7.29
C ILE A 196 3.84 13.42 7.09
N MET A 197 4.55 12.56 7.79
CA MET A 197 6.00 12.37 7.60
C MET A 197 6.31 11.94 6.17
N MET A 198 5.46 11.09 5.59
CA MET A 198 5.62 10.54 4.25
C MET A 198 4.89 11.30 3.16
N GLU A 199 4.26 12.43 3.49
CA GLU A 199 3.62 13.28 2.49
C GLU A 199 4.64 13.75 1.44
N ASN A 200 4.26 13.68 0.16
CA ASN A 200 5.11 14.09 -0.96
C ASN A 200 4.29 14.72 -2.07
N LYS A 201 3.80 15.90 -1.82
CA LYS A 201 3.07 16.73 -2.80
C LYS A 201 3.98 17.70 -3.54
N THR A 202 3.47 18.33 -4.59
CA THR A 202 4.19 19.29 -5.42
C THR A 202 3.91 20.73 -4.99
N ASP A 203 2.64 21.03 -4.65
CA ASP A 203 2.19 22.33 -4.18
C ASP A 203 1.74 22.23 -2.72
N GLU A 204 2.37 23.03 -1.86
CA GLU A 204 2.05 23.09 -0.41
C GLU A 204 0.60 23.51 -0.14
N ASN A 205 -0.02 24.27 -1.04
CA ASN A 205 -1.37 24.78 -0.91
C ASN A 205 -2.41 23.97 -1.70
N ALA A 206 -2.01 22.89 -2.37
CA ALA A 206 -2.94 22.06 -3.12
C ALA A 206 -4.05 21.51 -2.23
N THR A 207 -5.26 21.48 -2.77
CA THR A 207 -6.45 20.88 -2.16
C THR A 207 -7.18 20.03 -3.18
N LEU A 208 -7.94 19.05 -2.69
CA LEU A 208 -8.84 18.30 -3.57
C LEU A 208 -10.03 19.16 -4.03
N PRO A 209 -10.57 18.95 -5.23
CA PRO A 209 -11.75 19.67 -5.71
C PRO A 209 -12.93 19.59 -4.74
N GLY A 210 -13.47 20.75 -4.37
CA GLY A 210 -14.59 20.86 -3.42
C GLY A 210 -14.19 20.72 -1.95
N VAL A 211 -12.91 20.70 -1.63
CA VAL A 211 -12.37 20.72 -0.27
C VAL A 211 -11.69 22.07 -0.03
N SER A 212 -11.88 22.65 1.15
CA SER A 212 -11.22 23.88 1.59
C SER A 212 -10.57 23.69 2.94
N GLY A 213 -9.40 24.31 3.15
CA GLY A 213 -8.70 24.30 4.44
C GLY A 213 -8.08 22.96 4.85
N LYS A 214 -8.03 21.98 3.96
CA LYS A 214 -7.35 20.70 4.13
C LYS A 214 -6.32 20.56 3.03
N THR A 215 -5.12 21.03 3.30
CA THR A 215 -4.02 21.05 2.32
C THR A 215 -3.04 19.89 2.49
N HIS A 216 -3.18 19.09 3.54
CA HIS A 216 -2.31 17.93 3.81
C HIS A 216 -3.02 16.61 3.59
N LEU A 217 -2.24 15.55 3.41
CA LEU A 217 -2.69 14.16 3.27
C LEU A 217 -3.67 13.95 2.09
N LEU A 218 -3.44 14.63 0.95
CA LEU A 218 -4.36 14.56 -0.20
C LEU A 218 -4.63 13.14 -0.66
N ARG A 219 -3.62 12.28 -0.71
CA ARG A 219 -3.78 10.88 -1.06
C ARG A 219 -4.64 10.12 -0.03
N THR A 220 -4.43 10.36 1.27
CA THR A 220 -5.26 9.77 2.33
C THR A 220 -6.71 10.23 2.20
N GLN A 221 -6.97 11.52 1.99
CA GLN A 221 -8.32 12.05 1.76
C GLN A 221 -9.02 11.38 0.56
N ILE A 222 -8.27 11.10 -0.52
CA ILE A 222 -8.79 10.37 -1.68
C ILE A 222 -9.22 8.96 -1.28
N TRP A 223 -8.36 8.22 -0.57
CA TRP A 223 -8.63 6.85 -0.18
C TRP A 223 -9.75 6.72 0.85
N ASP A 224 -9.86 7.65 1.80
CA ASP A 224 -10.89 7.64 2.84
C ASP A 224 -12.29 7.98 2.29
N ASP A 225 -12.37 8.73 1.17
CA ASP A 225 -13.64 9.03 0.49
C ASP A 225 -14.16 7.87 -0.37
N LEU A 226 -13.32 6.89 -0.73
CA LEU A 226 -13.67 5.90 -1.76
C LEU A 226 -14.82 4.98 -1.35
N ASP A 227 -14.63 4.25 -0.26
CA ASP A 227 -15.56 3.20 0.18
C ASP A 227 -15.24 2.76 1.62
N PRO A 228 -15.99 3.24 2.61
CA PRO A 228 -15.71 2.96 4.02
C PRO A 228 -15.80 1.47 4.40
N VAL A 229 -16.37 0.62 3.54
CA VAL A 229 -16.41 -0.83 3.78
C VAL A 229 -15.08 -1.50 3.42
N ARG A 230 -14.28 -0.90 2.53
CA ARG A 230 -13.04 -1.49 1.99
C ARG A 230 -11.79 -0.66 2.24
N THR A 231 -11.94 0.61 2.64
CA THR A 231 -10.81 1.54 2.83
C THR A 231 -10.73 2.02 4.29
N GLY A 232 -9.72 2.81 4.60
CA GLY A 232 -9.51 3.34 5.95
C GLY A 232 -8.85 2.34 6.91
N PHE A 233 -9.15 2.48 8.20
CA PHE A 233 -8.60 1.61 9.24
C PHE A 233 -9.21 0.22 9.22
N PHE A 234 -8.42 -0.78 9.66
CA PHE A 234 -8.89 -2.17 9.65
C PHE A 234 -10.02 -2.37 10.69
N PRO A 235 -11.20 -2.89 10.28
CA PRO A 235 -12.34 -3.03 11.18
C PRO A 235 -12.06 -3.93 12.37
N GLY A 236 -12.52 -3.53 13.56
CA GLY A 236 -12.41 -4.33 14.78
C GLY A 236 -10.99 -4.49 15.35
N SER A 237 -10.01 -3.73 14.85
CA SER A 237 -8.61 -3.85 15.28
C SER A 237 -8.34 -3.48 16.74
N PHE A 238 -9.27 -2.77 17.37
CA PHE A 238 -9.25 -2.43 18.80
C PHE A 238 -10.17 -3.32 19.65
N ASP A 239 -10.94 -4.23 19.04
CA ASP A 239 -11.78 -5.17 19.77
C ASP A 239 -10.93 -6.11 20.63
N ALA A 240 -11.50 -6.60 21.75
CA ALA A 240 -10.80 -7.50 22.66
C ALA A 240 -10.50 -8.88 22.02
N ASP A 241 -11.30 -9.28 21.03
CA ASP A 241 -11.19 -10.54 20.28
C ASP A 241 -10.43 -10.40 18.96
N PHE A 242 -9.76 -9.24 18.71
CA PHE A 242 -8.97 -9.06 17.51
C PHE A 242 -7.83 -10.07 17.41
N GLY A 243 -7.77 -10.76 16.28
CA GLY A 243 -6.81 -11.83 15.99
C GLY A 243 -7.07 -12.45 14.64
N TYR A 244 -6.43 -13.58 14.32
CA TYR A 244 -6.51 -14.21 12.99
C TYR A 244 -7.94 -14.54 12.55
N MET A 245 -8.77 -15.01 13.48
CA MET A 245 -10.15 -15.36 13.15
C MET A 245 -10.99 -14.11 12.85
N LYS A 246 -10.81 -13.03 13.60
CA LYS A 246 -11.48 -11.75 13.34
C LYS A 246 -11.07 -11.18 11.98
N VAL A 247 -9.77 -11.27 11.65
CA VAL A 247 -9.26 -10.86 10.33
C VAL A 247 -9.89 -11.72 9.23
N ALA A 248 -9.93 -13.04 9.41
CA ALA A 248 -10.54 -13.94 8.45
C ALA A 248 -12.04 -13.65 8.25
N ASP A 249 -12.76 -13.35 9.33
CA ASP A 249 -14.16 -12.96 9.30
C ASP A 249 -14.38 -11.66 8.52
N VAL A 250 -13.59 -10.62 8.79
CA VAL A 250 -13.65 -9.35 8.05
C VAL A 250 -13.42 -9.56 6.56
N VAL A 251 -12.39 -10.33 6.19
CA VAL A 251 -12.08 -10.62 4.77
C VAL A 251 -13.21 -11.42 4.11
N TYR A 252 -13.74 -12.43 4.79
CA TYR A 252 -14.81 -13.29 4.27
C TYR A 252 -16.11 -12.52 4.02
N HIS A 253 -16.39 -11.49 4.83
CA HIS A 253 -17.59 -10.65 4.72
C HIS A 253 -17.32 -9.30 4.03
N THR A 254 -16.09 -8.98 3.63
CA THR A 254 -15.82 -7.79 2.81
C THR A 254 -16.43 -7.98 1.43
N PRO A 255 -17.33 -7.09 0.96
CA PRO A 255 -17.94 -7.22 -0.36
C PRO A 255 -16.88 -7.11 -1.46
N LEU A 256 -16.97 -7.91 -2.49
CA LEU A 256 -16.05 -7.95 -3.62
C LEU A 256 -16.56 -7.06 -4.77
N ILE A 257 -15.66 -6.33 -5.41
CA ILE A 257 -15.97 -5.59 -6.64
C ILE A 257 -16.02 -6.56 -7.82
N LEU A 258 -15.14 -7.53 -7.80
CA LEU A 258 -14.97 -8.53 -8.87
C LEU A 258 -14.48 -9.85 -8.29
N LEU A 259 -14.67 -10.92 -9.04
CA LEU A 259 -14.05 -12.21 -8.78
C LEU A 259 -13.09 -12.55 -9.92
N THR A 260 -11.85 -12.87 -9.58
CA THR A 260 -10.89 -13.50 -10.51
C THR A 260 -10.66 -14.93 -10.08
N ASP A 261 -11.10 -15.87 -10.89
CA ASP A 261 -10.93 -17.31 -10.66
C ASP A 261 -10.66 -18.02 -11.98
N ASN A 262 -9.71 -18.97 -11.99
CA ASN A 262 -9.30 -19.74 -13.17
C ASN A 262 -9.05 -18.88 -14.42
N GLY A 263 -8.36 -17.73 -14.24
CA GLY A 263 -8.01 -16.82 -15.34
C GLY A 263 -9.18 -15.97 -15.88
N THR A 264 -10.38 -16.13 -15.31
CA THR A 264 -11.55 -15.33 -15.67
C THR A 264 -11.83 -14.29 -14.61
N THR A 265 -12.09 -13.04 -15.06
CA THR A 265 -12.47 -11.93 -14.18
C THR A 265 -13.90 -11.49 -14.50
N VAL A 266 -14.76 -11.46 -13.49
CA VAL A 266 -16.19 -11.09 -13.61
C VAL A 266 -16.60 -10.10 -12.54
N ASP A 267 -17.56 -9.23 -12.84
CA ASP A 267 -18.25 -8.40 -11.84
C ASP A 267 -19.13 -9.30 -10.96
N VAL A 268 -19.09 -9.09 -9.67
CA VAL A 268 -19.90 -9.86 -8.71
C VAL A 268 -20.90 -9.01 -7.91
N GLY A 269 -21.02 -7.73 -8.26
CA GLY A 269 -22.09 -6.87 -7.74
C GLY A 269 -22.07 -6.70 -6.21
N ASN A 270 -20.92 -6.50 -5.60
CA ASN A 270 -20.77 -6.36 -4.14
C ASN A 270 -21.08 -7.61 -3.31
N LYS A 271 -21.01 -8.81 -3.88
CA LYS A 271 -21.13 -10.04 -3.12
C LYS A 271 -19.93 -10.30 -2.23
N THR A 272 -20.16 -10.84 -1.06
CA THR A 272 -19.12 -11.34 -0.16
C THR A 272 -18.62 -12.72 -0.59
N ALA A 273 -17.51 -13.19 -0.05
CA ALA A 273 -17.09 -14.58 -0.26
C ALA A 273 -18.16 -15.56 0.24
N GLU A 274 -18.90 -15.23 1.31
CA GLU A 274 -20.03 -15.99 1.81
C GLU A 274 -21.14 -16.12 0.75
N ASP A 275 -21.51 -15.00 0.10
CA ASP A 275 -22.55 -15.00 -0.94
C ASP A 275 -22.12 -15.82 -2.15
N LEU A 276 -20.84 -15.73 -2.57
CA LEU A 276 -20.32 -16.54 -3.68
C LEU A 276 -20.40 -18.04 -3.40
N VAL A 277 -20.16 -18.44 -2.16
CA VAL A 277 -20.34 -19.85 -1.73
C VAL A 277 -21.82 -20.24 -1.75
N LYS A 278 -22.71 -19.43 -1.17
CA LYS A 278 -24.17 -19.68 -1.13
C LYS A 278 -24.76 -19.81 -2.53
N GLU A 279 -24.32 -18.97 -3.45
CA GLU A 279 -24.76 -18.97 -4.85
C GLU A 279 -24.03 -20.01 -5.73
N LYS A 280 -23.12 -20.78 -5.17
CA LYS A 280 -22.30 -21.80 -5.87
C LYS A 280 -21.43 -21.23 -7.01
N MET A 281 -21.05 -19.98 -6.91
CA MET A 281 -20.09 -19.36 -7.83
C MET A 281 -18.66 -19.85 -7.55
N ILE A 282 -18.38 -20.17 -6.29
CA ILE A 282 -17.15 -20.84 -5.83
C ILE A 282 -17.57 -22.04 -4.95
N PRO A 283 -16.73 -23.09 -4.83
CA PRO A 283 -17.01 -24.21 -3.95
C PRO A 283 -16.95 -23.80 -2.48
N ALA A 284 -17.76 -24.44 -1.64
CA ALA A 284 -17.70 -24.26 -0.18
C ALA A 284 -16.38 -24.78 0.41
N GLU A 285 -15.83 -25.82 -0.20
CA GLU A 285 -14.51 -26.39 0.09
C GLU A 285 -13.74 -26.54 -1.21
N GLU A 286 -12.55 -25.93 -1.28
CA GLU A 286 -11.65 -26.07 -2.43
C GLU A 286 -10.58 -27.11 -2.10
N THR A 287 -10.49 -28.15 -2.92
CA THR A 287 -9.53 -29.25 -2.75
C THR A 287 -8.25 -29.03 -3.53
N ASP A 288 -8.25 -28.25 -4.60
CA ASP A 288 -7.06 -27.84 -5.32
C ASP A 288 -6.33 -26.77 -4.52
N GLU A 289 -5.16 -27.11 -4.02
CA GLU A 289 -4.36 -26.24 -3.15
C GLU A 289 -3.93 -24.93 -3.85
N ILE A 290 -3.60 -25.00 -5.14
CA ILE A 290 -3.17 -23.83 -5.93
C ILE A 290 -4.35 -22.87 -6.11
N ARG A 291 -5.52 -23.40 -6.50
CA ARG A 291 -6.74 -22.59 -6.65
C ARG A 291 -7.19 -22.00 -5.32
N ARG A 292 -7.19 -22.81 -4.26
CA ARG A 292 -7.52 -22.39 -2.89
C ARG A 292 -6.67 -21.19 -2.46
N LYS A 293 -5.34 -21.28 -2.62
CA LYS A 293 -4.42 -20.18 -2.31
C LYS A 293 -4.75 -18.92 -3.13
N LYS A 294 -4.96 -19.06 -4.43
CA LYS A 294 -5.33 -17.94 -5.32
C LYS A 294 -6.64 -17.26 -4.93
N LEU A 295 -7.64 -18.02 -4.53
CA LEU A 295 -8.92 -17.49 -4.06
C LEU A 295 -8.75 -16.71 -2.75
N VAL A 296 -8.00 -17.24 -1.79
CA VAL A 296 -7.67 -16.54 -0.53
C VAL A 296 -6.93 -15.23 -0.80
N GLU A 297 -5.88 -15.27 -1.61
CA GLU A 297 -5.12 -14.08 -2.00
C GLU A 297 -5.99 -13.05 -2.72
N HIS A 298 -6.93 -13.52 -3.55
CA HIS A 298 -7.89 -12.65 -4.21
C HIS A 298 -8.80 -11.95 -3.20
N PHE A 299 -9.39 -12.66 -2.23
CA PHE A 299 -10.24 -12.05 -1.20
C PHE A 299 -9.47 -11.04 -0.35
N LEU A 300 -8.27 -11.38 0.10
CA LEU A 300 -7.38 -10.46 0.80
C LEU A 300 -7.08 -9.19 -0.02
N SER A 301 -6.99 -9.31 -1.35
CA SER A 301 -6.68 -8.18 -2.24
C SER A 301 -7.87 -7.22 -2.46
N MET A 302 -9.08 -7.58 -2.04
CA MET A 302 -10.29 -6.75 -2.21
C MET A 302 -10.53 -5.78 -1.06
N GLY A 303 -9.81 -5.91 0.06
CA GLY A 303 -9.72 -4.90 1.11
C GLY A 303 -8.57 -3.93 0.81
N PHE A 304 -8.88 -2.63 0.76
CA PHE A 304 -7.91 -1.55 0.49
C PHE A 304 -7.63 -0.75 1.76
N PHE A 305 -7.63 -1.42 2.92
CA PHE A 305 -7.36 -0.82 4.22
C PHE A 305 -5.96 -0.20 4.28
N HIS A 306 -5.76 0.79 5.13
CA HIS A 306 -4.46 1.41 5.40
C HIS A 306 -3.39 0.39 5.80
N PHE A 307 -3.83 -0.65 6.50
CA PHE A 307 -3.02 -1.80 6.90
C PHE A 307 -3.72 -3.06 6.42
N ARG A 308 -3.15 -3.73 5.44
CA ARG A 308 -3.70 -4.97 4.92
C ARG A 308 -2.98 -6.17 5.53
N ILE A 309 -3.75 -7.07 6.13
CA ILE A 309 -3.20 -8.27 6.72
C ILE A 309 -3.25 -9.39 5.69
N LYS A 310 -2.10 -9.90 5.34
CA LYS A 310 -1.88 -11.11 4.54
C LYS A 310 -1.15 -12.12 5.44
N ASN A 311 -0.25 -12.94 4.90
CA ASN A 311 0.74 -13.66 5.68
C ASN A 311 1.91 -12.73 6.13
N TYR A 312 1.69 -11.42 6.10
CA TYR A 312 2.47 -10.30 6.61
C TYR A 312 1.55 -9.10 6.81
N ILE A 313 2.03 -8.03 7.44
CA ILE A 313 1.31 -6.75 7.53
C ILE A 313 1.84 -5.84 6.44
N GLU A 314 0.96 -5.40 5.54
CA GLU A 314 1.27 -4.46 4.47
C GLU A 314 0.81 -3.07 4.87
N ILE A 315 1.74 -2.13 4.96
CA ILE A 315 1.54 -0.75 5.39
C ILE A 315 1.46 0.14 4.15
N ARG A 316 0.29 0.71 3.85
CA ARG A 316 -0.08 1.31 2.55
C ARG A 316 -0.27 2.82 2.58
N ILE A 317 0.05 3.46 3.71
CA ILE A 317 -0.34 4.85 4.02
C ILE A 317 0.57 5.93 3.43
N ALA A 318 1.80 5.58 3.04
CA ALA A 318 2.79 6.55 2.57
C ALA A 318 2.56 6.93 1.10
N ASP A 319 2.80 8.19 0.77
CA ASP A 319 2.94 8.64 -0.62
C ASP A 319 4.14 7.98 -1.28
N SER A 320 4.16 7.94 -2.61
CA SER A 320 5.37 7.59 -3.35
C SER A 320 6.43 8.67 -3.12
N VAL A 321 7.61 8.23 -2.68
CA VAL A 321 8.74 9.08 -2.29
C VAL A 321 10.04 8.59 -2.92
N PRO A 322 11.09 9.42 -3.00
CA PRO A 322 12.43 8.98 -3.38
C PRO A 322 12.94 7.84 -2.49
N ILE A 323 13.80 6.99 -3.04
CA ILE A 323 14.29 5.78 -2.36
C ILE A 323 14.93 6.07 -1.00
N GLU A 324 15.64 7.17 -0.88
CA GLU A 324 16.30 7.55 0.37
C GLU A 324 15.27 7.74 1.49
N LYS A 325 14.16 8.41 1.19
CA LYS A 325 13.05 8.61 2.14
C LYS A 325 12.28 7.31 2.38
N ALA A 326 12.08 6.48 1.36
CA ALA A 326 11.43 5.17 1.49
C ALA A 326 12.25 4.22 2.38
N LEU A 327 13.58 4.21 2.25
CA LEU A 327 14.48 3.45 3.13
C LEU A 327 14.48 3.99 4.57
N GLY A 328 14.43 5.32 4.74
CA GLY A 328 14.26 5.93 6.06
C GLY A 328 12.96 5.51 6.74
N TYR A 329 11.87 5.48 5.98
CA TYR A 329 10.57 4.99 6.43
C TYR A 329 10.60 3.50 6.81
N ALA A 330 11.20 2.65 5.95
CA ALA A 330 11.38 1.23 6.24
C ALA A 330 12.24 1.01 7.48
N ALA A 331 13.32 1.80 7.67
CA ALA A 331 14.16 1.77 8.85
C ALA A 331 13.38 2.15 10.12
N LEU A 332 12.59 3.21 10.06
CA LEU A 332 11.74 3.63 11.18
C LEU A 332 10.77 2.53 11.58
N LEU A 333 10.04 1.95 10.62
CA LEU A 333 9.13 0.85 10.88
C LEU A 333 9.85 -0.37 11.46
N LYS A 334 11.00 -0.77 10.89
CA LYS A 334 11.82 -1.88 11.38
C LYS A 334 12.25 -1.68 12.83
N GLY A 335 12.78 -0.50 13.15
CA GLY A 335 13.26 -0.17 14.49
C GLY A 335 12.15 -0.14 15.54
N ILE A 336 10.91 0.13 15.12
CA ILE A 336 9.74 0.10 16.00
C ILE A 336 9.19 -1.33 16.13
N VAL A 337 8.81 -1.98 15.02
CA VAL A 337 8.00 -3.20 15.09
C VAL A 337 8.80 -4.46 15.40
N TYR A 338 10.12 -4.46 15.19
CA TYR A 338 11.00 -5.59 15.52
C TYR A 338 11.81 -5.40 16.80
N SER A 339 11.67 -4.24 17.44
CA SER A 339 12.26 -3.97 18.77
C SER A 339 11.19 -4.13 19.85
N GLU A 340 11.33 -5.17 20.67
CA GLU A 340 10.40 -5.41 21.77
C GLU A 340 10.31 -4.21 22.73
N ASN A 341 11.44 -3.53 22.99
CA ASN A 341 11.46 -2.35 23.87
C ASN A 341 10.72 -1.16 23.23
N SER A 342 10.95 -0.88 21.95
CA SER A 342 10.30 0.23 21.24
C SER A 342 8.78 0.01 21.14
N LEU A 343 8.38 -1.23 20.80
CA LEU A 343 6.97 -1.60 20.69
C LEU A 343 6.27 -1.48 22.06
N LYS A 344 6.85 -2.04 23.13
CA LYS A 344 6.30 -1.91 24.51
C LYS A 344 6.23 -0.47 25.01
N THR A 345 7.19 0.36 24.66
CA THR A 345 7.17 1.78 25.01
C THR A 345 5.96 2.47 24.38
N LEU A 346 5.75 2.27 23.08
CA LEU A 346 4.60 2.85 22.38
C LEU A 346 3.26 2.29 22.88
N GLU A 347 3.17 0.98 23.13
CA GLU A 347 1.97 0.36 23.74
C GLU A 347 1.60 1.01 25.07
N LYS A 348 2.59 1.30 25.90
CA LYS A 348 2.37 1.93 27.21
C LYS A 348 2.03 3.41 27.08
N GLU A 349 2.76 4.15 26.26
CA GLU A 349 2.56 5.59 26.09
C GLU A 349 1.24 5.92 25.41
N LEU A 350 0.80 5.06 24.47
CA LEU A 350 -0.42 5.29 23.68
C LEU A 350 -1.60 4.41 24.14
N ALA A 351 -1.56 3.88 25.35
CA ALA A 351 -2.59 2.97 25.87
C ALA A 351 -3.99 3.59 25.99
N ASP A 352 -4.08 4.91 26.06
CA ASP A 352 -5.34 5.66 26.10
C ASP A 352 -5.94 5.89 24.70
N ILE A 353 -5.21 5.59 23.63
CA ILE A 353 -5.71 5.61 22.26
C ILE A 353 -6.28 4.22 21.93
N ASP A 354 -7.47 3.97 22.39
CA ASP A 354 -8.12 2.66 22.42
C ASP A 354 -9.28 2.51 21.42
N ASP A 355 -9.47 3.52 20.56
CA ASP A 355 -10.54 3.55 19.55
C ASP A 355 -10.09 4.27 18.27
N VAL A 356 -10.59 3.80 17.14
CA VAL A 356 -10.29 4.35 15.80
C VAL A 356 -10.69 5.82 15.67
N SER A 357 -11.75 6.27 16.35
CA SER A 357 -12.19 7.66 16.28
C SER A 357 -11.12 8.65 16.77
N LYS A 358 -10.34 8.29 17.78
CA LYS A 358 -9.22 9.11 18.27
C LYS A 358 -8.11 9.26 17.22
N ILE A 359 -7.89 8.21 16.42
CA ILE A 359 -6.93 8.24 15.32
C ILE A 359 -7.47 9.09 14.16
N GLN A 360 -8.75 8.93 13.83
CA GLN A 360 -9.42 9.75 12.82
C GLN A 360 -9.41 11.24 13.16
N ASP A 361 -9.60 11.60 14.44
CA ASP A 361 -9.47 12.98 14.92
C ASP A 361 -8.06 13.54 14.71
N ALA A 362 -7.01 12.71 14.93
CA ALA A 362 -5.64 13.08 14.67
C ALA A 362 -5.40 13.29 13.17
N VAL A 363 -5.89 12.40 12.30
CA VAL A 363 -5.84 12.57 10.83
C VAL A 363 -6.48 13.89 10.41
N GLN A 364 -7.70 14.18 10.89
CA GLN A 364 -8.43 15.41 10.53
C GLN A 364 -7.71 16.70 10.98
N LYS A 365 -7.01 16.69 12.10
CA LYS A 365 -6.17 17.82 12.53
C LYS A 365 -4.97 17.98 11.60
N ILE A 366 -4.29 16.88 11.29
CA ILE A 366 -3.12 16.89 10.39
C ILE A 366 -3.51 17.34 8.98
N GLU A 367 -4.67 16.95 8.45
CA GLU A 367 -5.16 17.42 7.14
C GLU A 367 -5.22 18.96 7.04
N ARG A 368 -5.44 19.66 8.16
CA ARG A 368 -5.56 21.12 8.23
C ARG A 368 -4.24 21.80 8.61
N GLU A 369 -3.49 21.23 9.52
CA GLU A 369 -2.39 21.90 10.22
C GLU A 369 -1.01 21.27 9.90
N GLY A 370 -0.98 20.13 9.22
CA GLY A 370 0.23 19.42 8.85
C GLY A 370 1.06 19.01 10.07
N MET A 371 2.36 19.14 9.98
CA MET A 371 3.31 18.79 11.05
C MET A 371 3.09 19.55 12.37
N ARG A 372 2.38 20.68 12.33
CA ARG A 372 2.10 21.49 13.53
C ARG A 372 0.84 21.04 14.28
N ALA A 373 0.07 20.09 13.71
CA ALA A 373 -1.15 19.58 14.32
C ALA A 373 -0.86 18.96 15.69
N VAL A 374 -1.51 19.46 16.72
CA VAL A 374 -1.44 18.85 18.07
C VAL A 374 -2.35 17.64 18.11
N VAL A 375 -1.78 16.45 18.23
CA VAL A 375 -2.52 15.17 18.08
C VAL A 375 -2.69 14.45 19.41
N TYR A 376 -1.68 13.74 19.88
CA TYR A 376 -1.74 12.98 21.14
C TYR A 376 -0.95 13.64 22.24
N HIS A 377 -1.41 13.57 23.50
CA HIS A 377 -0.70 14.02 24.70
C HIS A 377 -0.21 15.48 24.62
N ASN A 378 -0.95 16.35 23.92
CA ASN A 378 -0.57 17.74 23.67
C ASN A 378 0.76 17.91 22.91
N LEU A 379 1.23 16.90 22.22
CA LEU A 379 2.41 16.98 21.34
C LEU A 379 1.97 17.21 19.89
N ALA A 380 2.74 18.03 19.18
CA ALA A 380 2.56 18.23 17.75
C ALA A 380 3.10 17.03 16.95
N ALA A 381 2.65 16.88 15.70
CA ALA A 381 3.06 15.77 14.86
C ALA A 381 4.58 15.71 14.63
N ASP A 382 5.26 16.85 14.47
CA ASP A 382 6.73 16.95 14.33
C ASP A 382 7.47 16.47 15.59
N GLN A 383 6.90 16.73 16.78
CA GLN A 383 7.47 16.23 18.04
C GLN A 383 7.29 14.70 18.13
N TRP A 384 6.15 14.17 17.67
CA TRP A 384 5.95 12.74 17.57
C TRP A 384 6.90 12.08 16.57
N VAL A 385 7.16 12.70 15.39
CA VAL A 385 8.18 12.22 14.45
C VAL A 385 9.52 12.06 15.15
N SER A 386 9.95 13.07 15.90
CA SER A 386 11.20 13.02 16.66
C SER A 386 11.22 11.88 17.68
N CYS A 387 10.13 11.66 18.42
CA CYS A 387 10.00 10.55 19.38
C CYS A 387 10.08 9.19 18.66
N LEU A 388 9.39 9.02 17.54
CA LEU A 388 9.39 7.77 16.78
C LEU A 388 10.79 7.47 16.20
N VAL A 389 11.49 8.48 15.69
CA VAL A 389 12.86 8.33 15.17
C VAL A 389 13.83 7.88 16.27
N GLU A 390 13.77 8.46 17.47
CA GLU A 390 14.64 8.04 18.58
C GLU A 390 14.33 6.60 19.06
N LEU A 391 13.05 6.23 19.11
CA LEU A 391 12.64 4.85 19.42
C LEU A 391 13.11 3.86 18.36
N ALA A 392 12.97 4.22 17.09
CA ALA A 392 13.43 3.39 15.98
C ALA A 392 14.95 3.22 16.00
N LYS A 393 15.69 4.32 16.24
CA LYS A 393 17.15 4.32 16.34
C LYS A 393 17.66 3.38 17.44
N ALA A 394 16.95 3.33 18.57
CA ALA A 394 17.30 2.41 19.66
C ALA A 394 17.05 0.94 19.28
N GLY A 395 16.09 0.66 18.38
CA GLY A 395 15.74 -0.69 17.94
C GLY A 395 16.51 -1.20 16.73
N LEU A 396 17.27 -0.33 16.04
CA LEU A 396 18.01 -0.68 14.82
C LEU A 396 19.47 -1.10 15.11
N PRO A 397 20.01 -2.02 14.29
CA PRO A 397 21.45 -2.26 14.27
C PRO A 397 22.20 -0.99 13.78
N ASP A 398 23.44 -0.80 14.25
CA ASP A 398 24.20 0.43 14.04
C ASP A 398 24.34 0.83 12.57
N HIS A 399 24.54 -0.14 11.67
CA HIS A 399 24.73 0.11 10.24
C HIS A 399 23.46 0.59 9.51
N GLU A 400 22.26 0.39 10.08
CA GLU A 400 21.00 0.83 9.49
C GLU A 400 20.52 2.19 10.05
N ARG A 401 21.09 2.67 11.17
CA ARG A 401 20.64 3.93 11.79
C ARG A 401 20.78 5.15 10.88
N ALA A 402 21.73 5.12 9.96
CA ALA A 402 21.96 6.23 9.03
C ALA A 402 20.75 6.47 8.09
N TYR A 403 19.94 5.45 7.80
CA TYR A 403 18.75 5.62 6.98
C TYR A 403 17.72 6.57 7.61
N LEU A 404 17.66 6.65 8.96
CA LEU A 404 16.74 7.53 9.68
C LEU A 404 17.03 9.04 9.45
N ASN A 405 18.17 9.42 8.87
CA ASN A 405 18.46 10.81 8.54
C ASN A 405 17.60 11.33 7.37
N ASN A 406 16.86 10.47 6.70
CA ASN A 406 16.06 10.79 5.52
C ASN A 406 14.55 10.94 5.82
N VAL A 407 14.15 10.87 7.10
CA VAL A 407 12.75 11.00 7.53
C VAL A 407 12.56 12.11 8.55
#